data_ba2172bd9b4a7748d8f8af769247dfe1
#
_entry.id   ba2172bd9b4a7748d8f8af769247dfe1
#
_cell.length_a   1.000
_cell.length_b   1.000
_cell.length_c   1.000
_cell.angle_alpha   90.00
_cell.angle_beta   90.00
_cell.angle_gamma   90.00
#
_symmetry.space_group_name_H-M   'P 1'
#
loop_
_entity.id
_entity.type
_entity.pdbx_description
1 polymer ?
#
loop_
_entity_poly.entity_id
_entity_poly.type
_entity_poly.pdbx_seq_one_letter_code
_entity_poly.pdbx_strand_id
1 'polypeptide(L)' 'MKIYVNDETKDIPPGSSLHFLLNDIGMVDFSGWAIALNEEVIPHGDINGKTLVEGDRLIV' A
#
# COMPACT_ATOMS: atom_id res chain seq x y z
N MET A 1 -6.80 -10.34 -4.94
CA MET A 1 -7.20 -9.11 -5.64
C MET A 1 -5.98 -8.45 -6.29
N LYS A 2 -6.20 -7.75 -7.36
CA LYS A 2 -5.12 -7.10 -8.09
C LYS A 2 -4.99 -5.64 -7.68
N ILE A 3 -3.76 -5.24 -7.38
CA ILE A 3 -3.42 -3.85 -7.07
C ILE A 3 -2.21 -3.46 -7.91
N TYR A 4 -1.85 -2.18 -7.85
CA TYR A 4 -0.68 -1.66 -8.57
C TYR A 4 0.29 -1.06 -7.56
N VAL A 5 1.57 -1.40 -7.68
CA VAL A 5 2.63 -0.85 -6.85
C VAL A 5 3.68 -0.26 -7.79
N ASN A 6 3.82 1.06 -7.80
CA ASN A 6 4.73 1.77 -8.70
C ASN A 6 4.52 1.32 -10.17
N ASP A 7 3.25 1.26 -10.59
CA ASP A 7 2.81 0.85 -11.93
C ASP A 7 3.01 -0.64 -12.26
N GLU A 8 3.43 -1.45 -11.30
CA GLU A 8 3.51 -2.90 -11.48
C GLU A 8 2.30 -3.56 -10.83
N THR A 9 1.74 -4.56 -11.51
CA THR A 9 0.62 -5.31 -10.95
C THR A 9 1.09 -6.26 -9.87
N LYS A 10 0.28 -6.43 -8.83
CA LYS A 10 0.57 -7.34 -7.75
C LYS A 10 -0.71 -7.98 -7.26
N ASP A 11 -0.66 -9.28 -6.99
CA ASP A 11 -1.81 -10.03 -6.51
C ASP A 11 -1.67 -10.26 -5.01
N ILE A 12 -2.67 -9.85 -4.25
CA ILE A 12 -2.69 -10.03 -2.80
C ILE A 12 -4.05 -10.56 -2.36
N PRO A 13 -4.14 -11.17 -1.17
CA PRO A 13 -5.42 -11.67 -0.69
C PRO A 13 -6.45 -10.55 -0.53
N PRO A 14 -7.72 -10.81 -0.86
CA PRO A 14 -8.78 -9.82 -0.63
C PRO A 14 -8.83 -9.40 0.85
N GLY A 15 -9.06 -8.12 1.09
CA GLY A 15 -9.11 -7.60 2.45
C GLY A 15 -7.76 -7.28 3.07
N SER A 16 -6.67 -7.42 2.31
CA SER A 16 -5.34 -7.07 2.80
C SER A 16 -5.25 -5.61 3.17
N SER A 17 -4.45 -5.32 4.22
CA SER A 17 -4.21 -3.95 4.64
C SER A 17 -3.02 -3.35 3.90
N LEU A 18 -2.93 -2.02 3.93
CA LEU A 18 -1.76 -1.33 3.41
C LEU A 18 -0.49 -1.76 4.14
N HIS A 19 -0.58 -1.95 5.46
CA HIS A 19 0.55 -2.42 6.26
C HIS A 19 1.03 -3.79 5.78
N PHE A 20 0.10 -4.71 5.49
CA PHE A 20 0.44 -6.03 4.96
C PHE A 20 1.20 -5.90 3.64
N LEU A 21 0.71 -5.05 2.74
CA LEU A 21 1.36 -4.85 1.45
C LEU A 21 2.78 -4.30 1.59
N LEU A 22 2.95 -3.31 2.48
CA LEU A 22 4.27 -2.73 2.69
C LEU A 22 5.27 -3.75 3.21
N ASN A 23 4.83 -4.62 4.13
CA ASN A 23 5.68 -5.71 4.60
C ASN A 23 6.00 -6.70 3.49
N ASP A 24 5.03 -7.01 2.64
CA ASP A 24 5.20 -7.98 1.57
C ASP A 24 6.22 -7.51 0.53
N ILE A 25 6.30 -6.21 0.27
CA ILE A 25 7.29 -5.65 -0.65
C ILE A 25 8.63 -5.33 0.03
N GLY A 26 8.78 -5.75 1.29
CA GLY A 26 10.04 -5.60 2.03
C GLY A 26 10.22 -4.27 2.74
N MET A 27 9.18 -3.46 2.84
CA MET A 27 9.25 -2.14 3.43
C MET A 27 8.83 -2.20 4.90
N VAL A 28 9.76 -2.64 5.75
CA VAL A 28 9.49 -2.81 7.19
C VAL A 28 9.63 -1.51 7.98
N ASP A 29 10.41 -0.56 7.47
CA ASP A 29 10.55 0.76 8.06
C ASP A 29 10.31 1.80 6.97
N PHE A 30 9.14 2.43 7.01
CA PHE A 30 8.77 3.43 6.02
C PHE A 30 8.90 4.87 6.54
N SER A 31 9.61 5.06 7.65
CA SER A 31 9.96 6.39 8.15
C SER A 31 10.76 7.14 7.09
N GLY A 32 10.37 8.36 6.78
CA GLY A 32 11.04 9.13 5.75
C GLY A 32 10.58 8.86 4.33
N TRP A 33 9.70 7.88 4.12
CA TRP A 33 9.10 7.61 2.81
C TRP A 33 7.74 8.28 2.68
N ALA A 34 7.45 8.77 1.50
CA ALA A 34 6.11 9.27 1.17
C ALA A 34 5.35 8.14 0.49
N ILE A 35 4.17 7.83 1.00
CA ILE A 35 3.33 6.76 0.47
C ILE A 35 2.02 7.38 0.00
N ALA A 36 1.70 7.21 -1.28
CA ALA A 36 0.47 7.72 -1.85
C ALA A 36 -0.40 6.56 -2.32
N LEU A 37 -1.67 6.60 -1.97
CA LEU A 37 -2.65 5.61 -2.39
C LEU A 37 -3.73 6.33 -3.20
N ASN A 38 -3.88 5.94 -4.47
CA ASN A 38 -4.83 6.57 -5.40
C ASN A 38 -4.63 8.09 -5.45
N GLU A 39 -3.38 8.53 -5.58
CA GLU A 39 -2.97 9.94 -5.69
C GLU A 39 -3.15 10.75 -4.41
N GLU A 40 -3.40 10.09 -3.28
CA GLU A 40 -3.56 10.75 -1.99
C GLU A 40 -2.47 10.29 -1.03
N VAL A 41 -1.69 11.22 -0.49
CA VAL A 41 -0.64 10.90 0.47
C VAL A 41 -1.27 10.40 1.76
N ILE A 42 -0.80 9.24 2.24
CA ILE A 42 -1.31 8.63 3.46
C ILE A 42 -0.36 8.97 4.61
N PRO A 43 -0.85 9.66 5.65
CA PRO A 43 -0.04 9.91 6.85
C PRO A 43 0.40 8.60 7.49
N HIS A 44 1.61 8.56 8.05
CA HIS A 44 2.13 7.34 8.67
C HIS A 44 1.21 6.77 9.74
N GLY A 45 0.54 7.63 10.49
CA GLY A 45 -0.39 7.18 11.53
C GLY A 45 -1.63 6.48 11.00
N ASP A 46 -1.95 6.64 9.72
CA ASP A 46 -3.14 6.05 9.11
C ASP A 46 -2.84 4.76 8.36
N ILE A 47 -1.56 4.42 8.19
CA ILE A 47 -1.16 3.25 7.40
C ILE A 47 -1.69 1.96 7.98
N ASN A 48 -1.60 1.79 9.30
CA ASN A 48 -2.04 0.56 9.95
C ASN A 48 -3.54 0.31 9.87
N GLY A 49 -4.32 1.37 9.76
CA GLY A 49 -5.78 1.26 9.68
C GLY A 49 -6.35 1.23 8.29
N LYS A 50 -5.50 1.32 7.26
CA LYS A 50 -5.97 1.40 5.88
C LYS A 50 -6.13 0.02 5.29
N THR A 51 -7.32 -0.28 4.76
CA THR A 51 -7.60 -1.52 4.04
C THR A 51 -7.59 -1.24 2.54
N LEU A 52 -7.00 -2.16 1.78
CA LEU A 52 -6.92 -2.04 0.33
C LEU A 52 -8.14 -2.66 -0.36
N VAL A 53 -8.45 -2.17 -1.55
CA VAL A 53 -9.52 -2.72 -2.39
C VAL A 53 -8.98 -2.99 -3.79
N GLU A 54 -9.70 -3.79 -4.55
CA GLU A 54 -9.34 -4.14 -5.93
C GLU A 54 -9.05 -2.89 -6.75
N GLY A 55 -7.92 -2.89 -7.44
CA GLY A 55 -7.56 -1.80 -8.34
C GLY A 55 -6.84 -0.63 -7.67
N ASP A 56 -6.58 -0.69 -6.37
CA ASP A 56 -5.85 0.37 -5.69
C ASP A 56 -4.46 0.55 -6.28
N ARG A 57 -4.00 1.80 -6.34
CA ARG A 57 -2.69 2.16 -6.88
C ARG A 57 -1.85 2.78 -5.79
N LEU A 58 -0.71 2.14 -5.52
CA LEU A 58 0.23 2.58 -4.50
C LEU A 58 1.49 3.12 -5.17
N ILE A 59 1.91 4.29 -4.73
CA ILE A 59 3.19 4.90 -5.12
C ILE A 59 4.03 5.09 -3.87
N VAL A 60 5.22 4.60 -3.91
CA VAL A 60 6.17 4.66 -2.80
C VAL A 60 7.39 5.49 -3.17
#